data_99e419420b618b73dfca86dc84f995c3
#
_entry.id   99e419420b618b73dfca86dc84f995c3
#
_cell.length_a   1.000
_cell.length_b   1.000
_cell.length_c   1.000
_cell.angle_alpha   90.00
_cell.angle_beta   90.00
_cell.angle_gamma   90.00
#
_symmetry.space_group_name_H-M   'P 1'
#
loop_
_entity.id
_entity.type
_entity.pdbx_description
1 polymer ?
#
loop_
_entity_poly.entity_id
_entity_poly.type
_entity_poly.pdbx_seq_one_letter_code
_entity_poly.pdbx_strand_id
1 'polypeptide(L)'
;MEPILVAKNLSKKYGKVVALDDANLELYPGEVLGVIGDNGAGKSTLIKVLCGAVIPDSGEILLDGKQVSFTSPIEARTLGIETVYQNLALSPALSITDNMFLGREIRQKGFMGKFLRFLDKKAMAEEARKRLSELGLLTIQNINQLVETLSGGQRQGVAVARATSFGTKVVIMDEPTAALGVKESRRVLELIGEVRARGI
;
A
#
# COMPACT_ATOMS: atom_id res chain seq x y z
N MET A 1 17.28 5.34 -17.04
CA MET A 1 15.94 5.54 -16.45
C MET A 1 16.18 6.17 -15.09
N GLU A 2 15.45 7.20 -14.71
CA GLU A 2 15.63 7.82 -13.40
C GLU A 2 14.86 7.04 -12.33
N PRO A 3 15.39 6.93 -11.10
CA PRO A 3 14.69 6.25 -10.02
C PRO A 3 13.43 7.03 -9.60
N ILE A 4 12.35 6.31 -9.30
CA ILE A 4 11.08 6.90 -8.86
C ILE A 4 11.12 7.26 -7.36
N LEU A 5 11.82 6.45 -6.56
CA LEU A 5 12.01 6.65 -5.13
C LEU A 5 13.49 6.48 -4.79
N VAL A 6 14.06 7.46 -4.10
CA VAL A 6 15.44 7.40 -3.60
C VAL A 6 15.44 7.72 -2.11
N ALA A 7 16.11 6.90 -1.34
CA ALA A 7 16.48 7.19 0.04
C ALA A 7 17.99 7.39 0.10
N LYS A 8 18.47 8.48 0.70
CA LYS A 8 19.90 8.79 0.84
C LYS A 8 20.25 9.04 2.28
N ASN A 9 21.24 8.30 2.75
CA ASN A 9 21.88 8.48 4.06
C ASN A 9 20.88 8.50 5.23
N LEU A 10 19.80 7.69 5.12
CA LEU A 10 18.76 7.65 6.15
C LEU A 10 19.30 7.05 7.43
N SER A 11 19.19 7.80 8.52
CA SER A 11 19.55 7.33 9.84
C SER A 11 18.39 7.50 10.82
N LYS A 12 18.25 6.52 11.74
CA LYS A 12 17.22 6.54 12.79
C LYS A 12 17.71 5.86 14.06
N LYS A 13 17.56 6.54 15.19
CA LYS A 13 17.87 6.02 16.51
C LYS A 13 16.62 5.99 17.40
N TYR A 14 16.51 4.98 18.22
CA TYR A 14 15.54 4.88 19.31
C TYR A 14 16.28 4.80 20.63
N GLY A 15 16.44 5.94 21.29
CA GLY A 15 17.30 6.06 22.45
C GLY A 15 18.75 5.69 22.11
N LYS A 16 19.26 4.60 22.69
CA LYS A 16 20.62 4.10 22.43
C LYS A 16 20.70 3.10 21.25
N VAL A 17 19.57 2.67 20.70
CA VAL A 17 19.54 1.69 19.61
C VAL A 17 19.59 2.40 18.28
N VAL A 18 20.61 2.12 17.48
CA VAL A 18 20.70 2.58 16.08
C VAL A 18 19.90 1.60 15.24
N ALA A 19 18.78 2.06 14.70
CA ALA A 19 17.86 1.24 13.91
C ALA A 19 18.12 1.38 12.40
N LEU A 20 18.59 2.54 11.95
CA LEU A 20 19.12 2.77 10.60
C LEU A 20 20.42 3.58 10.75
N ASP A 21 21.44 3.20 10.00
CA ASP A 21 22.73 3.86 9.92
C ASP A 21 23.12 4.02 8.46
N ASP A 22 23.04 5.25 7.95
CA ASP A 22 23.40 5.61 6.58
C ASP A 22 22.72 4.72 5.50
N ALA A 23 21.45 4.41 5.69
CA ALA A 23 20.72 3.52 4.80
C ALA A 23 20.40 4.20 3.46
N ASN A 24 20.71 3.51 2.36
CA ASN A 24 20.52 4.00 1.00
C ASN A 24 19.66 3.00 0.21
N LEU A 25 18.77 3.52 -0.66
CA LEU A 25 17.90 2.72 -1.51
C LEU A 25 17.53 3.50 -2.76
N GLU A 26 17.48 2.82 -3.89
CA GLU A 26 16.91 3.33 -5.13
C GLU A 26 15.90 2.34 -5.66
N LEU A 27 14.76 2.84 -6.14
CA LEU A 27 13.71 2.05 -6.79
C LEU A 27 13.36 2.70 -8.12
N TYR A 28 13.26 1.87 -9.15
CA TYR A 28 12.95 2.31 -10.51
C TYR A 28 11.50 2.00 -10.89
N PRO A 29 10.89 2.75 -11.84
CA PRO A 29 9.55 2.46 -12.31
C PRO A 29 9.42 1.04 -12.87
N GLY A 30 8.40 0.29 -12.42
CA GLY A 30 8.18 -1.09 -12.82
C GLY A 30 9.22 -2.08 -12.27
N GLU A 31 9.94 -1.71 -11.23
CA GLU A 31 10.86 -2.59 -10.51
C GLU A 31 10.18 -3.23 -9.29
N VAL A 32 10.59 -4.45 -8.96
CA VAL A 32 10.29 -5.09 -7.67
C VAL A 32 11.58 -5.22 -6.89
N LEU A 33 11.73 -4.41 -5.85
CA LEU A 33 12.89 -4.41 -4.98
C LEU A 33 12.61 -5.21 -3.71
N GLY A 34 13.36 -6.29 -3.51
CA GLY A 34 13.29 -7.11 -2.29
C GLY A 34 14.28 -6.62 -1.23
N VAL A 35 13.76 -6.20 -0.07
CA VAL A 35 14.60 -5.83 1.09
C VAL A 35 14.76 -7.05 2.00
N ILE A 36 15.97 -7.60 2.04
CA ILE A 36 16.31 -8.79 2.82
C ILE A 36 17.31 -8.44 3.95
N GLY A 37 17.35 -9.26 4.97
CA GLY A 37 18.27 -9.11 6.11
C GLY A 37 17.71 -9.80 7.36
N ASP A 38 18.56 -9.95 8.37
CA ASP A 38 18.23 -10.60 9.63
C ASP A 38 17.18 -9.84 10.46
N ASN A 39 16.63 -10.49 11.49
CA ASN A 39 15.78 -9.82 12.45
C ASN A 39 16.60 -8.76 13.21
N GLY A 40 16.05 -7.55 13.28
CA GLY A 40 16.75 -6.40 13.86
C GLY A 40 17.64 -5.61 12.90
N ALA A 41 17.79 -6.03 11.62
CA ALA A 41 18.60 -5.31 10.61
C ALA A 41 18.00 -3.96 10.15
N GLY A 42 16.92 -3.47 10.76
CA GLY A 42 16.33 -2.16 10.42
C GLY A 42 15.30 -2.17 9.31
N LYS A 43 14.97 -3.32 8.68
CA LYS A 43 14.01 -3.41 7.55
C LYS A 43 12.68 -2.70 7.85
N SER A 44 12.03 -3.05 8.96
CA SER A 44 10.74 -2.44 9.33
C SER A 44 10.87 -0.96 9.68
N THR A 45 12.04 -0.50 10.15
CA THR A 45 12.29 0.92 10.38
C THR A 45 12.43 1.66 9.06
N LEU A 46 13.15 1.10 8.10
CA LEU A 46 13.25 1.66 6.74
C LEU A 46 11.85 1.79 6.10
N ILE A 47 11.05 0.73 6.13
CA ILE A 47 9.66 0.75 5.63
C ILE A 47 8.85 1.86 6.33
N LYS A 48 8.93 1.96 7.66
CA LYS A 48 8.22 3.00 8.43
C LYS A 48 8.67 4.41 8.07
N VAL A 49 9.94 4.62 7.77
CA VAL A 49 10.45 5.91 7.31
C VAL A 49 9.93 6.22 5.91
N LEU A 50 10.01 5.28 4.97
CA LEU A 50 9.56 5.47 3.59
C LEU A 50 8.04 5.70 3.49
N CYS A 51 7.24 5.13 4.39
CA CYS A 51 5.79 5.34 4.43
C CYS A 51 5.35 6.51 5.32
N GLY A 52 6.28 7.27 5.90
CA GLY A 52 5.96 8.43 6.76
C GLY A 52 5.43 8.08 8.16
N ALA A 53 5.51 6.82 8.59
CA ALA A 53 5.12 6.42 9.94
C ALA A 53 6.19 6.77 10.99
N VAL A 54 7.42 7.00 10.57
CA VAL A 54 8.55 7.41 11.40
C VAL A 54 9.34 8.49 10.66
N ILE A 55 9.65 9.58 11.34
CA ILE A 55 10.53 10.63 10.80
C ILE A 55 11.99 10.20 11.02
N PRO A 56 12.85 10.18 9.97
CA PRO A 56 14.27 9.90 10.14
C PRO A 56 14.96 11.02 10.92
N ASP A 57 16.08 10.72 11.56
CA ASP A 57 16.86 11.71 12.28
C ASP A 57 17.78 12.50 11.33
N SER A 58 18.20 11.86 10.21
CA SER A 58 18.96 12.48 9.12
C SER A 58 18.75 11.73 7.81
N GLY A 59 19.25 12.32 6.71
CA GLY A 59 19.09 11.82 5.36
C GLY A 59 17.93 12.47 4.60
N GLU A 60 17.72 12.05 3.37
CA GLU A 60 16.69 12.62 2.51
C GLU A 60 15.96 11.53 1.72
N ILE A 61 14.72 11.82 1.36
CA ILE A 61 13.90 11.00 0.47
C ILE A 61 13.55 11.84 -0.74
N LEU A 62 13.76 11.28 -1.94
CA LEU A 62 13.31 11.89 -3.18
C LEU A 62 12.25 11.00 -3.82
N LEU A 63 11.18 11.62 -4.31
CA LEU A 63 10.11 11.00 -5.09
C LEU A 63 10.00 11.75 -6.42
N ASP A 64 10.12 11.05 -7.54
CA ASP A 64 10.20 11.67 -8.88
C ASP A 64 11.28 12.76 -8.95
N GLY A 65 12.45 12.51 -8.37
CA GLY A 65 13.57 13.46 -8.33
C GLY A 65 13.36 14.68 -7.42
N LYS A 66 12.22 14.80 -6.73
CA LYS A 66 11.91 15.91 -5.81
C LYS A 66 12.08 15.46 -4.37
N GLN A 67 12.78 16.25 -3.58
CA GLN A 67 12.91 15.99 -2.16
C GLN A 67 11.53 16.11 -1.49
N VAL A 68 11.19 15.09 -0.69
CA VAL A 68 9.94 14.99 0.07
C VAL A 68 10.23 14.73 1.54
N SER A 69 9.35 15.21 2.39
CA SER A 69 9.39 14.95 3.82
C SER A 69 7.98 14.55 4.26
N PHE A 70 7.86 13.49 5.02
CA PHE A 70 6.59 13.01 5.53
C PHE A 70 6.56 13.14 7.05
N THR A 71 5.48 13.71 7.57
CA THR A 71 5.18 13.75 9.01
C THR A 71 4.12 12.73 9.39
N SER A 72 3.47 12.12 8.39
CA SER A 72 2.43 11.12 8.57
C SER A 72 2.29 10.19 7.35
N PRO A 73 1.76 8.96 7.55
CA PRO A 73 1.45 8.06 6.45
C PRO A 73 0.42 8.62 5.44
N ILE A 74 -0.42 9.55 5.87
CA ILE A 74 -1.40 10.20 5.00
C ILE A 74 -0.69 11.08 3.97
N GLU A 75 0.37 11.79 4.36
CA GLU A 75 1.16 12.61 3.44
C GLU A 75 1.90 11.76 2.41
N ALA A 76 2.57 10.67 2.83
CA ALA A 76 3.22 9.73 1.93
C ALA A 76 2.21 9.16 0.90
N ARG A 77 1.03 8.76 1.37
CA ARG A 77 -0.07 8.29 0.54
C ARG A 77 -0.55 9.33 -0.46
N THR A 78 -0.68 10.58 -0.05
CA THR A 78 -1.11 11.68 -0.94
C THR A 78 -0.13 11.91 -2.08
N LEU A 79 1.15 11.64 -1.86
CA LEU A 79 2.21 11.73 -2.88
C LEU A 79 2.33 10.46 -3.74
N GLY A 80 1.59 9.40 -3.41
CA GLY A 80 1.51 8.16 -4.18
C GLY A 80 2.35 7.00 -3.62
N ILE A 81 2.79 7.06 -2.35
CA ILE A 81 3.42 5.93 -1.66
C ILE A 81 2.38 5.23 -0.81
N GLU A 82 1.94 4.06 -1.22
CA GLU A 82 0.98 3.23 -0.50
C GLU A 82 1.67 2.07 0.21
N THR A 83 1.12 1.68 1.36
CA THR A 83 1.69 0.59 2.16
C THR A 83 0.64 -0.48 2.43
N VAL A 84 1.00 -1.72 2.12
CA VAL A 84 0.28 -2.92 2.53
C VAL A 84 1.00 -3.48 3.75
N TYR A 85 0.43 -3.28 4.92
CA TYR A 85 0.99 -3.75 6.18
C TYR A 85 0.76 -5.26 6.37
N GLN A 86 1.55 -5.90 7.20
CA GLN A 86 1.42 -7.32 7.55
C GLN A 86 0.00 -7.69 8.04
N ASN A 87 -0.66 -6.83 8.79
CA ASN A 87 -2.04 -6.99 9.25
C ASN A 87 -3.10 -6.54 8.23
N LEU A 88 -2.69 -6.20 6.99
CA LEU A 88 -3.50 -5.73 5.85
C LEU A 88 -4.29 -4.44 6.10
N ALA A 89 -4.44 -4.01 7.34
CA ALA A 89 -5.25 -2.85 7.74
C ALA A 89 -6.65 -2.83 7.09
N LEU A 90 -7.29 -4.01 6.97
CA LEU A 90 -8.66 -4.19 6.52
C LEU A 90 -9.58 -4.34 7.73
N SER A 91 -10.75 -3.71 7.71
CA SER A 91 -11.80 -3.92 8.71
C SER A 91 -12.60 -5.18 8.39
N PRO A 92 -12.57 -6.23 9.25
CA PRO A 92 -13.28 -7.47 8.99
C PRO A 92 -14.79 -7.28 8.83
N ALA A 93 -15.37 -6.37 9.60
CA ALA A 93 -16.81 -6.09 9.66
C ALA A 93 -17.33 -5.21 8.51
N LEU A 94 -16.46 -4.70 7.65
CA LEU A 94 -16.86 -3.92 6.48
C LEU A 94 -16.84 -4.78 5.23
N SER A 95 -17.65 -4.37 4.23
CA SER A 95 -17.62 -4.99 2.92
C SER A 95 -16.28 -4.77 2.20
N ILE A 96 -16.02 -5.55 1.16
CA ILE A 96 -14.86 -5.33 0.28
C ILE A 96 -14.89 -3.91 -0.28
N THR A 97 -16.03 -3.47 -0.80
CA THR A 97 -16.22 -2.13 -1.35
C THR A 97 -15.90 -1.05 -0.33
N ASP A 98 -16.46 -1.16 0.90
CA ASP A 98 -16.22 -0.16 1.94
C ASP A 98 -14.74 -0.13 2.37
N ASN A 99 -14.09 -1.30 2.47
CA ASN A 99 -12.64 -1.37 2.75
C ASN A 99 -11.78 -0.73 1.67
N MET A 100 -12.11 -0.93 0.39
CA MET A 100 -11.34 -0.33 -0.71
C MET A 100 -11.41 1.19 -0.72
N PHE A 101 -12.54 1.76 -0.30
CA PHE A 101 -12.77 3.21 -0.33
C PHE A 101 -12.67 3.88 1.05
N LEU A 102 -12.28 3.16 2.09
CA LEU A 102 -12.19 3.70 3.45
C LEU A 102 -11.28 4.94 3.51
N GLY A 103 -11.87 6.08 3.90
CA GLY A 103 -11.20 7.39 3.91
C GLY A 103 -11.07 8.07 2.53
N ARG A 104 -11.65 7.46 1.48
CA ARG A 104 -11.64 7.96 0.09
C ARG A 104 -12.99 7.72 -0.59
N GLU A 105 -14.06 7.78 0.19
CA GLU A 105 -15.41 7.45 -0.25
C GLU A 105 -15.87 8.36 -1.38
N ILE A 106 -16.50 7.78 -2.40
CA ILE A 106 -17.12 8.53 -3.50
C ILE A 106 -18.46 9.07 -3.00
N ARG A 107 -18.65 10.38 -3.11
CA ARG A 107 -19.90 11.06 -2.74
C ARG A 107 -20.79 11.22 -3.95
N GLN A 108 -22.11 11.21 -3.70
CA GLN A 108 -23.10 11.52 -4.73
C GLN A 108 -22.86 12.92 -5.31
N LYS A 109 -23.29 13.11 -6.57
CA LYS A 109 -23.22 14.43 -7.21
C LYS A 109 -24.32 15.35 -6.67
N GLY A 110 -24.11 16.66 -6.80
CA GLY A 110 -25.10 17.67 -6.44
C GLY A 110 -25.21 17.93 -4.93
N PHE A 111 -26.37 18.45 -4.49
CA PHE A 111 -26.64 18.88 -3.12
C PHE A 111 -26.50 17.72 -2.11
N MET A 112 -27.00 16.53 -2.45
CA MET A 112 -26.95 15.36 -1.58
C MET A 112 -25.52 14.96 -1.19
N GLY A 113 -24.58 14.94 -2.15
CA GLY A 113 -23.19 14.59 -1.88
C GLY A 113 -22.38 15.74 -1.29
N LYS A 114 -22.61 16.97 -1.76
CA LYS A 114 -21.83 18.14 -1.33
C LYS A 114 -22.20 18.60 0.07
N PHE A 115 -23.50 18.65 0.40
CA PHE A 115 -24.00 19.19 1.66
C PHE A 115 -24.30 18.09 2.68
N LEU A 116 -25.07 17.07 2.29
CA LEU A 116 -25.46 15.96 3.17
C LEU A 116 -24.42 14.82 3.23
N ARG A 117 -23.36 14.90 2.41
CA ARG A 117 -22.24 13.93 2.39
C ARG A 117 -22.67 12.49 2.09
N PHE A 118 -23.81 12.28 1.39
CA PHE A 118 -24.24 10.94 0.99
C PHE A 118 -23.23 10.26 0.06
N LEU A 119 -22.97 8.98 0.33
CA LEU A 119 -22.04 8.16 -0.44
C LEU A 119 -22.70 7.61 -1.71
N ASP A 120 -21.95 7.57 -2.78
CA ASP A 120 -22.33 6.88 -4.01
C ASP A 120 -21.87 5.42 -3.97
N LYS A 121 -22.60 4.60 -3.23
CA LYS A 121 -22.28 3.18 -3.06
C LYS A 121 -22.25 2.40 -4.39
N LYS A 122 -23.04 2.83 -5.38
CA LYS A 122 -23.08 2.19 -6.72
C LYS A 122 -21.77 2.46 -7.45
N ALA A 123 -21.34 3.72 -7.52
CA ALA A 123 -20.07 4.08 -8.15
C ALA A 123 -18.88 3.42 -7.46
N MET A 124 -18.86 3.39 -6.12
CA MET A 124 -17.84 2.68 -5.34
C MET A 124 -17.80 1.19 -5.66
N ALA A 125 -18.96 0.55 -5.75
CA ALA A 125 -19.07 -0.88 -6.07
C ALA A 125 -18.59 -1.21 -7.50
N GLU A 126 -18.96 -0.39 -8.48
CA GLU A 126 -18.51 -0.54 -9.87
C GLU A 126 -17.00 -0.38 -9.99
N GLU A 127 -16.43 0.63 -9.38
CA GLU A 127 -14.98 0.87 -9.39
C GLU A 127 -14.22 -0.23 -8.62
N ALA A 128 -14.72 -0.69 -7.47
CA ALA A 128 -14.12 -1.81 -6.73
C ALA A 128 -14.06 -3.08 -7.60
N ARG A 129 -15.16 -3.42 -8.28
CA ARG A 129 -15.21 -4.59 -9.16
C ARG A 129 -14.21 -4.47 -10.30
N LYS A 130 -14.12 -3.29 -10.91
CA LYS A 130 -13.17 -3.02 -11.98
C LYS A 130 -11.72 -3.24 -11.49
N ARG A 131 -11.33 -2.66 -10.35
CA ARG A 131 -9.97 -2.78 -9.80
C ARG A 131 -9.59 -4.22 -9.43
N LEU A 132 -10.52 -4.96 -8.82
CA LEU A 132 -10.30 -6.38 -8.51
C LEU A 132 -10.14 -7.22 -9.78
N SER A 133 -10.95 -6.95 -10.80
CA SER A 133 -10.86 -7.64 -12.11
C SER A 133 -9.54 -7.35 -12.81
N GLU A 134 -9.07 -6.11 -12.80
CA GLU A 134 -7.78 -5.69 -13.35
C GLU A 134 -6.59 -6.42 -12.72
N LEU A 135 -6.69 -6.82 -11.46
CA LEU A 135 -5.71 -7.65 -10.73
C LEU A 135 -5.97 -9.15 -10.86
N GLY A 136 -6.88 -9.57 -11.75
CA GLY A 136 -7.21 -10.98 -11.95
C GLY A 136 -7.86 -11.64 -10.72
N LEU A 137 -8.46 -10.88 -9.80
CA LEU A 137 -9.13 -11.39 -8.59
C LEU A 137 -10.58 -11.81 -8.89
N LEU A 138 -10.75 -12.61 -9.95
CA LEU A 138 -12.07 -13.05 -10.47
C LEU A 138 -12.82 -14.00 -9.52
N THR A 139 -12.14 -14.59 -8.55
CA THR A 139 -12.77 -15.46 -7.53
C THR A 139 -13.63 -14.69 -6.54
N ILE A 140 -13.49 -13.37 -6.47
CA ILE A 140 -14.30 -12.48 -5.63
C ILE A 140 -15.52 -12.03 -6.45
N GLN A 141 -16.62 -12.78 -6.36
CA GLN A 141 -17.85 -12.50 -7.12
C GLN A 141 -18.74 -11.44 -6.43
N ASN A 142 -18.83 -11.50 -5.11
CA ASN A 142 -19.66 -10.58 -4.33
C ASN A 142 -18.81 -9.54 -3.58
N ILE A 143 -18.70 -8.35 -4.15
CA ILE A 143 -17.94 -7.23 -3.55
C ILE A 143 -18.58 -6.61 -2.31
N ASN A 144 -19.84 -6.94 -2.03
CA ASN A 144 -20.56 -6.50 -0.82
C ASN A 144 -20.41 -7.48 0.35
N GLN A 145 -19.75 -8.64 0.14
CA GLN A 145 -19.47 -9.55 1.24
C GLN A 145 -18.48 -8.94 2.24
N LEU A 146 -18.58 -9.36 3.50
CA LEU A 146 -17.67 -8.90 4.56
C LEU A 146 -16.26 -9.46 4.36
N VAL A 147 -15.25 -8.68 4.69
CA VAL A 147 -13.85 -9.08 4.55
C VAL A 147 -13.50 -10.28 5.44
N GLU A 148 -14.16 -10.46 6.58
CA GLU A 148 -13.96 -11.62 7.46
C GLU A 148 -14.27 -12.95 6.78
N THR A 149 -15.15 -12.97 5.77
CA THR A 149 -15.54 -14.18 5.03
C THR A 149 -14.53 -14.59 3.96
N LEU A 150 -13.52 -13.77 3.71
CA LEU A 150 -12.49 -14.01 2.70
C LEU A 150 -11.39 -14.95 3.21
N SER A 151 -10.81 -15.74 2.29
CA SER A 151 -9.55 -16.43 2.57
C SER A 151 -8.39 -15.46 2.78
N GLY A 152 -7.29 -15.92 3.37
CA GLY A 152 -6.08 -15.11 3.57
C GLY A 152 -5.57 -14.47 2.26
N GLY A 153 -5.46 -15.27 1.19
CA GLY A 153 -5.03 -14.78 -0.12
C GLY A 153 -6.02 -13.79 -0.74
N GLN A 154 -7.34 -13.98 -0.56
CA GLN A 154 -8.33 -13.01 -1.03
C GLN A 154 -8.23 -11.69 -0.26
N ARG A 155 -8.05 -11.73 1.07
CA ARG A 155 -7.81 -10.53 1.88
C ARG A 155 -6.56 -9.77 1.42
N GLN A 156 -5.46 -10.50 1.17
CA GLN A 156 -4.25 -9.91 0.62
C GLN A 156 -4.52 -9.23 -0.73
N GLY A 157 -5.24 -9.90 -1.62
CA GLY A 157 -5.63 -9.34 -2.92
C GLY A 157 -6.43 -8.04 -2.79
N VAL A 158 -7.40 -7.98 -1.87
CA VAL A 158 -8.18 -6.76 -1.59
C VAL A 158 -7.28 -5.64 -1.06
N ALA A 159 -6.32 -5.94 -0.17
CA ALA A 159 -5.38 -4.94 0.34
C ALA A 159 -4.48 -4.39 -0.77
N VAL A 160 -3.97 -5.25 -1.66
CA VAL A 160 -3.18 -4.82 -2.84
C VAL A 160 -4.04 -4.00 -3.80
N ALA A 161 -5.28 -4.44 -4.10
CA ALA A 161 -6.20 -3.68 -4.95
C ALA A 161 -6.47 -2.29 -4.39
N ARG A 162 -6.70 -2.17 -3.09
CA ARG A 162 -6.87 -0.88 -2.40
C ARG A 162 -5.62 -0.01 -2.56
N ALA A 163 -4.45 -0.56 -2.31
CA ALA A 163 -3.19 0.17 -2.39
C ALA A 163 -2.90 0.69 -3.81
N THR A 164 -3.29 -0.05 -4.85
CA THR A 164 -3.01 0.31 -6.26
C THR A 164 -4.11 1.14 -6.92
N SER A 165 -5.19 1.50 -6.20
CA SER A 165 -6.39 2.11 -6.81
C SER A 165 -6.34 3.62 -6.97
N PHE A 166 -5.41 4.35 -6.32
CA PHE A 166 -5.56 5.80 -6.13
C PHE A 166 -4.32 6.61 -6.52
N GLY A 167 -3.87 6.45 -7.76
CA GLY A 167 -2.73 7.23 -8.27
C GLY A 167 -1.40 6.84 -7.64
N THR A 168 -1.26 5.58 -7.30
CA THR A 168 -0.10 5.00 -6.63
C THR A 168 1.10 4.97 -7.58
N LYS A 169 2.25 5.41 -7.09
CA LYS A 169 3.54 5.36 -7.76
C LYS A 169 4.42 4.24 -7.23
N VAL A 170 4.36 4.04 -5.92
CA VAL A 170 5.14 3.05 -5.17
C VAL A 170 4.23 2.30 -4.22
N VAL A 171 4.32 0.98 -4.21
CA VAL A 171 3.66 0.11 -3.23
C VAL A 171 4.72 -0.55 -2.36
N ILE A 172 4.67 -0.29 -1.08
CA ILE A 172 5.49 -0.96 -0.08
C ILE A 172 4.67 -2.12 0.49
N MET A 173 5.23 -3.32 0.52
CA MET A 173 4.59 -4.49 1.11
C MET A 173 5.46 -5.04 2.24
N ASP A 174 4.91 -5.05 3.45
CA ASP A 174 5.59 -5.55 4.64
C ASP A 174 5.20 -7.02 4.87
N GLU A 175 6.14 -7.93 4.63
CA GLU A 175 5.97 -9.38 4.76
C GLU A 175 4.71 -9.93 4.06
N PRO A 176 4.51 -9.68 2.76
CA PRO A 176 3.22 -9.94 2.08
C PRO A 176 2.81 -11.41 2.01
N THR A 177 3.73 -12.34 2.29
CA THR A 177 3.46 -13.79 2.28
C THR A 177 3.52 -14.42 3.67
N ALA A 178 3.77 -13.64 4.73
CA ALA A 178 3.80 -14.15 6.09
C ALA A 178 2.46 -14.77 6.47
N ALA A 179 2.51 -15.93 7.12
CA ALA A 179 1.33 -16.69 7.57
C ALA A 179 0.38 -17.16 6.44
N LEU A 180 0.83 -17.19 5.20
CA LEU A 180 0.10 -17.75 4.06
C LEU A 180 0.62 -19.14 3.68
N GLY A 181 -0.27 -19.99 3.16
CA GLY A 181 0.11 -21.27 2.56
C GLY A 181 0.83 -21.07 1.22
N VAL A 182 1.40 -22.16 0.69
CA VAL A 182 2.20 -22.12 -0.57
C VAL A 182 1.39 -21.59 -1.75
N LYS A 183 0.12 -22.00 -1.86
CA LYS A 183 -0.76 -21.57 -2.96
C LYS A 183 -1.10 -20.07 -2.86
N GLU A 184 -1.43 -19.61 -1.67
CA GLU A 184 -1.72 -18.21 -1.40
C GLU A 184 -0.48 -17.32 -1.62
N SER A 185 0.68 -17.76 -1.15
CA SER A 185 1.95 -17.05 -1.36
C SER A 185 2.26 -16.88 -2.86
N ARG A 186 2.09 -17.95 -3.65
CA ARG A 186 2.25 -17.88 -5.11
C ARG A 186 1.30 -16.84 -5.71
N ARG A 187 0.04 -16.81 -5.27
CA ARG A 187 -0.94 -15.84 -5.78
C ARG A 187 -0.54 -14.40 -5.43
N VAL A 188 0.02 -14.15 -4.26
CA VAL A 188 0.55 -12.84 -3.87
C VAL A 188 1.72 -12.42 -4.77
N LEU A 189 2.63 -13.34 -5.10
CA LEU A 189 3.74 -13.05 -6.03
C LEU A 189 3.22 -12.74 -7.46
N GLU A 190 2.19 -13.43 -7.92
CA GLU A 190 1.52 -13.10 -9.19
C GLU A 190 0.92 -11.69 -9.15
N LEU A 191 0.24 -11.31 -8.05
CA LEU A 191 -0.30 -9.96 -7.86
C LEU A 191 0.79 -8.88 -7.88
N ILE A 192 1.95 -9.15 -7.28
CA ILE A 192 3.11 -8.24 -7.34
C ILE A 192 3.55 -8.08 -8.81
N GLY A 193 3.60 -9.17 -9.57
CA GLY A 193 3.89 -9.13 -11.01
C GLY A 193 2.90 -8.28 -11.80
N GLU A 194 1.59 -8.39 -11.51
CA GLU A 194 0.53 -7.57 -12.13
C GLU A 194 0.68 -6.08 -11.79
N VAL A 195 1.02 -5.74 -10.54
CA VAL A 195 1.28 -4.37 -10.10
C VAL A 195 2.49 -3.80 -10.84
N ARG A 196 3.60 -4.55 -10.89
CA ARG A 196 4.80 -4.20 -11.66
C ARG A 196 4.48 -3.95 -13.14
N ALA A 197 3.69 -4.80 -13.78
CA ALA A 197 3.33 -4.69 -15.19
C ALA A 197 2.56 -3.39 -15.51
N ARG A 198 1.98 -2.73 -14.51
CA ARG A 198 1.32 -1.41 -14.63
C ARG A 198 2.30 -0.25 -14.48
N GLY A 199 3.59 -0.52 -14.29
CA GLY A 199 4.62 0.50 -14.10
C GLY A 199 4.72 1.05 -12.66
N ILE A 200 4.08 0.37 -11.69
CA ILE A 200 4.14 0.71 -10.26
C ILE A 200 5.29 -0.04 -9.63
#